data_d7d4da477f704fb7b542137a20ce6799
#
_entry.id   d7d4da477f704fb7b542137a20ce6799
#
_cell.length_a   1.000
_cell.length_b   1.000
_cell.length_c   1.000
_cell.angle_alpha   90.00
_cell.angle_beta   90.00
_cell.angle_gamma   90.00
#
_symmetry.space_group_name_H-M   'P 1'
#
loop_
_entity.id
_entity.type
_entity.pdbx_description
1 polymer ?
#
loop_
_entity_poly.entity_id
_entity_poly.type
_entity_poly.pdbx_seq_one_letter_code
_entity_poly.pdbx_strand_id
1 'polypeptide(L)'
;MLLWACANAQAHLMVAQKGTINLQGDGAYMVVSLPVSAFQGIDDDGDGAWSSQELGLHAAQIHAQLGQQLRLRDAQGPRPIQGVTLIPTPPDDMPNDPVTQLVVMARFVLVQAVGTDDHQTLQGLVFHAGLYGRQATEKQLSITVTQGAHKQLLMLSPERPEQALFPSGWQVVMDYLQLGILHILTGWDHLLFLAVVLLGGGTWRHILFLLSAFTAGHAVTLAWGLLGHIPFSVQWVEASIAATIVIMAGMDAGLQGRQKTMPMLWRMVCVFGCALLHGLGLASSLLSIGLDPAHRLWSLLGFNLGVELGQCFVAMAWSVLGWLLVSRLNPLTQTRFRQLCIGVALIVGMAWTLERLL
;
A
#
# COMPACT_ATOMS: atom_id res chain seq x y z
N MET A 1 -24.54 -53.25 -2.19
CA MET A 1 -25.36 -52.04 -2.39
C MET A 1 -24.43 -50.84 -2.12
N LEU A 2 -23.73 -50.37 -3.16
CA LEU A 2 -22.83 -49.21 -3.09
C LEU A 2 -23.65 -48.00 -3.50
N LEU A 3 -23.94 -47.12 -2.53
CA LEU A 3 -24.51 -45.77 -2.78
C LEU A 3 -23.37 -44.90 -3.27
N TRP A 4 -23.41 -44.54 -4.55
CA TRP A 4 -22.63 -43.43 -5.12
C TRP A 4 -23.19 -42.14 -4.54
N ALA A 5 -22.45 -41.48 -3.69
CA ALA A 5 -22.67 -40.08 -3.35
C ALA A 5 -22.22 -39.25 -4.54
N CYS A 6 -23.16 -38.77 -5.34
CA CYS A 6 -22.90 -37.65 -6.28
C CYS A 6 -22.55 -36.43 -5.45
N ALA A 7 -21.26 -36.14 -5.31
CA ALA A 7 -20.84 -34.81 -4.88
C ALA A 7 -21.27 -33.82 -5.98
N ASN A 8 -22.22 -32.95 -5.66
CA ASN A 8 -22.54 -31.80 -6.50
C ASN A 8 -21.26 -30.94 -6.57
N ALA A 9 -20.56 -31.02 -7.69
CA ALA A 9 -19.54 -30.06 -8.03
C ALA A 9 -20.25 -28.73 -8.31
N GLN A 10 -20.44 -27.91 -7.28
CA GLN A 10 -20.79 -26.52 -7.46
C GLN A 10 -19.62 -25.86 -8.17
N ALA A 11 -19.82 -25.51 -9.44
CA ALA A 11 -18.91 -24.60 -10.13
C ALA A 11 -19.02 -23.27 -9.40
N HIS A 12 -18.06 -23.00 -8.49
CA HIS A 12 -17.98 -21.71 -7.85
C HIS A 12 -17.73 -20.65 -8.94
N LEU A 13 -18.75 -19.85 -9.21
CA LEU A 13 -18.66 -18.64 -10.01
C LEU A 13 -17.54 -17.76 -9.45
N MET A 14 -16.84 -17.04 -10.34
CA MET A 14 -15.76 -16.17 -9.89
C MET A 14 -16.28 -15.18 -8.84
N VAL A 15 -15.62 -15.13 -7.70
CA VAL A 15 -15.92 -14.15 -6.65
C VAL A 15 -15.77 -12.73 -7.24
N ALA A 16 -16.69 -11.81 -6.89
CA ALA A 16 -16.66 -10.42 -7.33
C ALA A 16 -15.29 -9.79 -7.11
N GLN A 17 -14.89 -8.86 -7.97
CA GLN A 17 -13.62 -8.14 -7.90
C GLN A 17 -12.37 -9.05 -8.01
N LYS A 18 -12.49 -10.14 -8.76
CA LYS A 18 -11.36 -11.00 -9.11
C LYS A 18 -11.25 -11.18 -10.62
N GLY A 19 -10.03 -11.32 -11.11
CA GLY A 19 -9.77 -11.55 -12.51
C GLY A 19 -8.48 -12.27 -12.78
N THR A 20 -8.31 -12.63 -14.05
CA THR A 20 -7.07 -13.17 -14.60
C THR A 20 -6.74 -12.48 -15.92
N ILE A 21 -5.48 -12.23 -16.16
CA ILE A 21 -4.94 -11.82 -17.47
C ILE A 21 -3.88 -12.84 -17.87
N ASN A 22 -4.08 -13.52 -18.99
CA ASN A 22 -3.12 -14.46 -19.52
C ASN A 22 -2.44 -13.86 -20.76
N LEU A 23 -1.12 -13.67 -20.68
CA LEU A 23 -0.30 -13.15 -21.76
C LEU A 23 0.20 -14.33 -22.61
N GLN A 24 -0.29 -14.41 -23.85
CA GLN A 24 0.07 -15.48 -24.77
C GLN A 24 0.07 -15.00 -26.23
N GLY A 25 1.19 -15.22 -26.92
CA GLY A 25 1.35 -14.80 -28.30
C GLY A 25 1.19 -13.27 -28.44
N ASP A 26 0.32 -12.81 -29.31
CA ASP A 26 0.02 -11.40 -29.56
C ASP A 26 -1.17 -10.86 -28.75
N GLY A 27 -1.59 -11.54 -27.70
CA GLY A 27 -2.76 -11.18 -26.92
C GLY A 27 -2.57 -11.26 -25.41
N ALA A 28 -3.26 -10.33 -24.70
CA ALA A 28 -3.53 -10.42 -23.29
C ALA A 28 -5.01 -10.78 -23.10
N TYR A 29 -5.26 -12.01 -22.71
CA TYR A 29 -6.61 -12.55 -22.51
C TYR A 29 -7.06 -12.31 -21.08
N MET A 30 -8.09 -11.51 -20.94
CA MET A 30 -8.64 -11.09 -19.63
C MET A 30 -9.97 -11.79 -19.35
N VAL A 31 -10.13 -12.25 -18.13
CA VAL A 31 -11.41 -12.63 -17.53
C VAL A 31 -11.50 -11.90 -16.19
N VAL A 32 -12.52 -11.09 -15.99
CA VAL A 32 -12.70 -10.34 -14.74
C VAL A 32 -14.17 -10.35 -14.33
N SER A 33 -14.43 -10.54 -13.04
CA SER A 33 -15.78 -10.43 -12.45
C SER A 33 -15.91 -9.07 -11.77
N LEU A 34 -16.89 -8.28 -12.23
CA LEU A 34 -17.17 -6.94 -11.75
C LEU A 34 -18.58 -6.88 -11.16
N PRO A 35 -18.82 -6.18 -10.04
CA PRO A 35 -20.16 -5.95 -9.55
C PRO A 35 -20.88 -4.97 -10.48
N VAL A 36 -22.17 -5.15 -10.67
CA VAL A 36 -22.99 -4.26 -11.50
C VAL A 36 -23.02 -2.83 -10.97
N SER A 37 -22.84 -2.67 -9.64
CA SER A 37 -22.75 -1.38 -8.95
C SER A 37 -21.54 -0.53 -9.39
N ALA A 38 -20.54 -1.12 -10.09
CA ALA A 38 -19.39 -0.42 -10.64
C ALA A 38 -19.72 0.42 -11.87
N PHE A 39 -20.83 0.13 -12.54
CA PHE A 39 -21.26 0.82 -13.74
C PHE A 39 -22.27 1.93 -13.42
N GLN A 40 -22.28 2.97 -14.24
CA GLN A 40 -23.13 4.14 -14.02
C GLN A 40 -24.26 4.21 -15.05
N GLY A 41 -25.49 4.51 -14.59
CA GLY A 41 -26.63 4.77 -15.45
C GLY A 41 -27.10 3.54 -16.25
N ILE A 42 -27.06 2.36 -15.63
CA ILE A 42 -27.53 1.10 -16.21
C ILE A 42 -28.74 0.58 -15.43
N ASP A 43 -28.71 0.68 -14.11
CA ASP A 43 -29.77 0.32 -13.18
C ASP A 43 -30.82 1.44 -13.20
N ASP A 44 -31.94 1.23 -13.94
CA ASP A 44 -32.95 2.23 -14.19
C ASP A 44 -33.98 2.34 -13.05
N ASP A 45 -34.24 1.24 -12.34
CA ASP A 45 -35.18 1.19 -11.22
C ASP A 45 -34.52 1.37 -9.84
N GLY A 46 -33.17 1.32 -9.77
CA GLY A 46 -32.41 1.60 -8.58
C GLY A 46 -32.43 0.46 -7.54
N ASP A 47 -32.71 -0.76 -7.95
CA ASP A 47 -32.77 -1.93 -7.06
C ASP A 47 -31.40 -2.50 -6.72
N GLY A 48 -30.35 -2.04 -7.42
CA GLY A 48 -28.94 -2.43 -7.21
C GLY A 48 -28.52 -3.68 -7.97
N ALA A 49 -29.37 -4.20 -8.83
CA ALA A 49 -29.11 -5.34 -9.71
C ALA A 49 -29.49 -4.99 -11.15
N TRP A 50 -29.29 -5.87 -12.12
CA TRP A 50 -29.67 -5.65 -13.49
C TRP A 50 -30.66 -6.72 -13.96
N SER A 51 -31.77 -6.29 -14.52
CA SER A 51 -32.67 -7.13 -15.26
C SER A 51 -32.15 -7.45 -16.66
N SER A 52 -32.67 -8.47 -17.30
CA SER A 52 -32.36 -8.78 -18.71
C SER A 52 -32.76 -7.65 -19.67
N GLN A 53 -33.76 -6.85 -19.31
CA GLN A 53 -34.21 -5.69 -20.10
C GLN A 53 -33.16 -4.56 -20.03
N GLU A 54 -32.66 -4.20 -18.86
CA GLU A 54 -31.62 -3.17 -18.66
C GLU A 54 -30.31 -3.56 -19.33
N LEU A 55 -29.90 -4.83 -19.19
CA LEU A 55 -28.77 -5.38 -19.92
C LEU A 55 -28.87 -5.19 -21.43
N GLY A 56 -30.03 -5.46 -21.99
CA GLY A 56 -30.31 -5.29 -23.43
C GLY A 56 -30.32 -3.82 -23.86
N LEU A 57 -31.00 -2.96 -23.10
CA LEU A 57 -31.15 -1.53 -23.41
C LEU A 57 -29.79 -0.79 -23.31
N HIS A 58 -28.97 -1.11 -22.32
CA HIS A 58 -27.74 -0.41 -22.04
C HIS A 58 -26.47 -1.13 -22.54
N ALA A 59 -26.58 -2.18 -23.36
CA ALA A 59 -25.43 -2.95 -23.83
C ALA A 59 -24.31 -2.09 -24.44
N ALA A 60 -24.64 -1.11 -25.27
CA ALA A 60 -23.67 -0.20 -25.88
C ALA A 60 -22.96 0.67 -24.83
N GLN A 61 -23.67 1.12 -23.80
CA GLN A 61 -23.12 1.92 -22.71
C GLN A 61 -22.20 1.09 -21.82
N ILE A 62 -22.55 -0.16 -21.53
CA ILE A 62 -21.70 -1.11 -20.79
C ILE A 62 -20.39 -1.32 -21.55
N HIS A 63 -20.45 -1.60 -22.85
CA HIS A 63 -19.25 -1.75 -23.69
C HIS A 63 -18.38 -0.49 -23.71
N ALA A 64 -18.99 0.69 -23.79
CA ALA A 64 -18.26 1.97 -23.77
C ALA A 64 -17.55 2.19 -22.42
N GLN A 65 -18.23 1.94 -21.30
CA GLN A 65 -17.60 2.05 -19.96
C GLN A 65 -16.47 1.05 -19.78
N LEU A 66 -16.62 -0.20 -20.22
CA LEU A 66 -15.54 -1.20 -20.18
C LEU A 66 -14.32 -0.73 -20.97
N GLY A 67 -14.49 -0.25 -22.21
CA GLY A 67 -13.37 0.23 -23.04
C GLY A 67 -12.70 1.48 -22.49
N GLN A 68 -13.43 2.32 -21.72
CA GLN A 68 -12.86 3.51 -21.08
C GLN A 68 -12.16 3.20 -19.77
N GLN A 69 -12.65 2.24 -19.00
CA GLN A 69 -12.24 2.00 -17.64
C GLN A 69 -11.29 0.81 -17.47
N LEU A 70 -11.27 -0.14 -18.41
CA LEU A 70 -10.33 -1.25 -18.45
C LEU A 70 -9.36 -1.04 -19.62
N ARG A 71 -8.10 -0.71 -19.29
CA ARG A 71 -7.10 -0.37 -20.30
C ARG A 71 -5.80 -1.11 -20.05
N LEU A 72 -5.23 -1.60 -21.11
CA LEU A 72 -3.84 -2.04 -21.13
C LEU A 72 -3.06 -1.06 -22.00
N ARG A 73 -1.96 -0.54 -21.53
CA ARG A 73 -1.08 0.39 -22.28
C ARG A 73 0.38 -0.06 -22.18
N ASP A 74 1.14 0.30 -23.17
CA ASP A 74 2.60 0.20 -23.18
C ASP A 74 3.24 1.55 -23.53
N ALA A 75 4.54 1.56 -23.83
CA ALA A 75 5.28 2.76 -24.21
C ALA A 75 4.76 3.45 -25.48
N GLN A 76 4.01 2.73 -26.34
CA GLN A 76 3.45 3.24 -27.59
C GLN A 76 2.00 3.70 -27.44
N GLY A 77 1.39 3.51 -26.26
CA GLY A 77 0.04 3.97 -25.95
C GLY A 77 -0.94 2.85 -25.57
N PRO A 78 -2.26 3.19 -25.51
CA PRO A 78 -3.28 2.22 -25.13
C PRO A 78 -3.46 1.12 -26.17
N ARG A 79 -3.66 -0.10 -25.70
CA ARG A 79 -3.92 -1.27 -26.54
C ARG A 79 -5.42 -1.47 -26.77
N PRO A 80 -5.85 -1.74 -28.00
CA PRO A 80 -7.25 -1.94 -28.30
C PRO A 80 -7.78 -3.21 -27.61
N ILE A 81 -8.93 -3.08 -26.99
CA ILE A 81 -9.72 -4.19 -26.46
C ILE A 81 -10.58 -4.79 -27.58
N GLN A 82 -10.62 -6.11 -27.68
CA GLN A 82 -11.37 -6.84 -28.71
C GLN A 82 -12.10 -8.04 -28.09
N GLY A 83 -13.12 -8.53 -28.81
CA GLY A 83 -13.81 -9.77 -28.46
C GLY A 83 -14.45 -9.72 -27.07
N VAL A 84 -15.01 -8.57 -26.68
CA VAL A 84 -15.67 -8.42 -25.37
C VAL A 84 -16.91 -9.30 -25.32
N THR A 85 -16.93 -10.25 -24.41
CA THR A 85 -18.06 -11.13 -24.11
C THR A 85 -18.50 -10.86 -22.68
N LEU A 86 -19.77 -10.67 -22.48
CA LEU A 86 -20.39 -10.38 -21.19
C LEU A 86 -21.22 -11.60 -20.74
N ILE A 87 -20.94 -12.07 -19.53
CA ILE A 87 -21.67 -13.18 -18.92
C ILE A 87 -22.30 -12.64 -17.63
N PRO A 88 -23.60 -12.34 -17.64
CA PRO A 88 -24.32 -11.91 -16.46
C PRO A 88 -24.42 -13.06 -15.45
N THR A 89 -24.24 -12.75 -14.18
CA THR A 89 -24.25 -13.73 -13.11
C THR A 89 -25.23 -13.28 -12.03
N PRO A 90 -26.31 -14.05 -11.78
CA PRO A 90 -27.20 -13.81 -10.65
C PRO A 90 -26.52 -14.19 -9.33
N PRO A 91 -27.12 -13.87 -8.15
CA PRO A 91 -26.66 -14.35 -6.85
C PRO A 91 -26.54 -15.87 -6.78
N ASP A 92 -25.55 -16.40 -6.07
CA ASP A 92 -25.27 -17.86 -5.98
C ASP A 92 -26.43 -18.65 -5.36
N ASP A 93 -27.18 -18.06 -4.44
CA ASP A 93 -28.31 -18.63 -3.73
C ASP A 93 -29.64 -18.51 -4.51
N MET A 94 -29.70 -17.64 -5.53
CA MET A 94 -30.91 -17.35 -6.30
C MET A 94 -30.61 -17.21 -7.81
N PRO A 95 -30.40 -18.32 -8.53
CA PRO A 95 -29.94 -18.28 -9.94
C PRO A 95 -30.95 -17.69 -10.95
N ASN A 96 -32.18 -17.45 -10.54
CA ASN A 96 -33.21 -16.80 -11.37
C ASN A 96 -33.41 -15.31 -11.04
N ASP A 97 -32.68 -14.78 -10.09
CA ASP A 97 -32.77 -13.39 -9.66
C ASP A 97 -32.01 -12.44 -10.58
N PRO A 98 -32.24 -11.12 -10.46
CA PRO A 98 -31.52 -10.10 -11.20
C PRO A 98 -30.00 -10.22 -11.04
N VAL A 99 -29.29 -9.80 -12.07
CA VAL A 99 -27.83 -9.90 -12.18
C VAL A 99 -27.15 -8.94 -11.19
N THR A 100 -26.28 -9.46 -10.34
CA THR A 100 -25.47 -8.65 -9.39
C THR A 100 -24.01 -8.54 -9.80
N GLN A 101 -23.54 -9.45 -10.66
CA GLN A 101 -22.17 -9.50 -11.14
C GLN A 101 -22.11 -9.71 -12.65
N LEU A 102 -21.09 -9.14 -13.26
CA LEU A 102 -20.81 -9.26 -14.68
C LEU A 102 -19.43 -9.86 -14.89
N VAL A 103 -19.34 -11.06 -15.45
CA VAL A 103 -18.08 -11.63 -15.90
C VAL A 103 -17.77 -11.11 -17.29
N VAL A 104 -16.66 -10.41 -17.42
CA VAL A 104 -16.18 -9.82 -18.67
C VAL A 104 -14.99 -10.64 -19.18
N MET A 105 -15.12 -11.14 -20.39
CA MET A 105 -14.02 -11.77 -21.13
C MET A 105 -13.63 -10.86 -22.28
N ALA A 106 -12.33 -10.59 -22.42
CA ALA A 106 -11.82 -9.71 -23.46
C ALA A 106 -10.36 -10.04 -23.80
N ARG A 107 -9.90 -9.54 -24.96
CA ARG A 107 -8.52 -9.63 -25.40
C ARG A 107 -7.99 -8.23 -25.68
N PHE A 108 -6.78 -7.94 -25.18
CA PHE A 108 -6.01 -6.78 -25.63
C PHE A 108 -4.98 -7.24 -26.67
N VAL A 109 -4.87 -6.49 -27.76
CA VAL A 109 -3.91 -6.80 -28.84
C VAL A 109 -2.56 -6.19 -28.51
N LEU A 110 -1.54 -7.02 -28.40
CA LEU A 110 -0.15 -6.61 -28.16
C LEU A 110 0.55 -6.37 -29.49
N VAL A 111 1.46 -5.39 -29.55
CA VAL A 111 2.22 -5.07 -30.78
C VAL A 111 3.31 -6.11 -31.03
N GLN A 112 3.89 -6.65 -29.97
CA GLN A 112 4.89 -7.69 -30.06
C GLN A 112 4.36 -8.98 -29.45
N ALA A 113 4.57 -10.09 -30.15
CA ALA A 113 4.22 -11.40 -29.62
C ALA A 113 5.08 -11.70 -28.38
N VAL A 114 4.40 -12.06 -27.30
CA VAL A 114 5.05 -12.43 -26.04
C VAL A 114 5.55 -13.86 -26.15
N GLY A 115 6.86 -14.06 -26.19
CA GLY A 115 7.47 -15.38 -26.02
C GLY A 115 7.27 -15.91 -24.60
N THR A 116 7.33 -17.23 -24.43
CA THR A 116 7.15 -17.87 -23.11
C THR A 116 8.19 -17.47 -22.07
N ASP A 117 9.36 -16.97 -22.50
CA ASP A 117 10.51 -16.67 -21.62
C ASP A 117 11.07 -15.25 -21.81
N ASP A 118 10.41 -14.38 -22.60
CA ASP A 118 10.95 -13.06 -22.91
C ASP A 118 10.36 -11.97 -22.00
N HIS A 119 11.04 -11.73 -20.87
CA HIS A 119 10.69 -10.67 -19.94
C HIS A 119 10.92 -9.25 -20.46
N GLN A 120 11.72 -9.08 -21.51
CA GLN A 120 12.06 -7.74 -22.02
C GLN A 120 10.91 -7.13 -22.82
N THR A 121 10.12 -7.94 -23.51
CA THR A 121 8.95 -7.47 -24.29
C THR A 121 7.78 -6.99 -23.45
N LEU A 122 7.73 -7.34 -22.16
CA LEU A 122 6.65 -6.97 -21.26
C LEU A 122 6.96 -5.74 -20.41
N GLN A 123 8.21 -5.28 -20.39
CA GLN A 123 8.59 -4.09 -19.65
C GLN A 123 7.84 -2.88 -20.21
N GLY A 124 7.04 -2.26 -19.34
CA GLY A 124 6.25 -1.09 -19.70
C GLY A 124 4.77 -1.34 -19.98
N LEU A 125 4.31 -2.62 -19.92
CA LEU A 125 2.87 -2.88 -19.89
C LEU A 125 2.29 -2.44 -18.57
N VAL A 126 1.25 -1.60 -18.60
CA VAL A 126 0.52 -1.10 -17.43
C VAL A 126 -0.95 -1.40 -17.62
N PHE A 127 -1.56 -2.05 -16.65
CA PHE A 127 -2.99 -2.29 -16.61
C PHE A 127 -3.67 -1.23 -15.72
N HIS A 128 -4.75 -0.67 -16.25
CA HIS A 128 -5.60 0.30 -15.56
C HIS A 128 -7.01 -0.29 -15.40
N ALA A 129 -7.56 -0.16 -14.20
CA ALA A 129 -8.95 -0.44 -13.92
C ALA A 129 -9.58 0.72 -13.17
N GLY A 130 -10.75 1.19 -13.64
CA GLY A 130 -11.53 2.26 -13.02
C GLY A 130 -12.93 1.83 -12.62
N LEU A 131 -13.27 0.53 -12.71
CA LEU A 131 -14.58 -0.01 -12.34
C LEU A 131 -14.50 -0.66 -10.96
N TYR A 132 -15.05 0.04 -9.96
CA TYR A 132 -15.14 -0.41 -8.58
C TYR A 132 -16.56 -0.28 -8.07
N GLY A 133 -17.00 -1.28 -7.30
CA GLY A 133 -18.34 -1.25 -6.71
C GLY A 133 -18.48 -0.25 -5.57
N ARG A 134 -19.70 -0.12 -5.07
CA ARG A 134 -20.05 0.84 -4.02
C ARG A 134 -19.69 0.35 -2.63
N GLN A 135 -19.68 -0.96 -2.38
CA GLN A 135 -19.38 -1.54 -1.08
C GLN A 135 -17.86 -1.49 -0.78
N ALA A 136 -17.49 -1.45 0.49
CA ALA A 136 -16.09 -1.42 0.90
C ALA A 136 -15.30 -2.63 0.38
N THR A 137 -15.93 -3.81 0.34
CA THR A 137 -15.36 -5.06 -0.18
C THR A 137 -15.20 -5.05 -1.71
N GLU A 138 -15.90 -4.16 -2.41
CA GLU A 138 -15.87 -4.03 -3.87
C GLU A 138 -14.94 -2.93 -4.37
N LYS A 139 -14.23 -2.26 -3.47
CA LYS A 139 -13.25 -1.21 -3.82
C LYS A 139 -11.86 -1.74 -4.15
N GLN A 140 -11.66 -3.06 -4.10
CA GLN A 140 -10.38 -3.68 -4.39
C GLN A 140 -10.53 -4.77 -5.45
N LEU A 141 -9.84 -4.61 -6.57
CA LEU A 141 -9.84 -5.56 -7.68
C LEU A 141 -8.53 -6.34 -7.71
N SER A 142 -8.62 -7.66 -7.57
CA SER A 142 -7.48 -8.58 -7.60
C SER A 142 -7.38 -9.26 -8.95
N ILE A 143 -6.28 -9.06 -9.68
CA ILE A 143 -6.06 -9.70 -10.99
C ILE A 143 -4.79 -10.52 -10.96
N THR A 144 -4.88 -11.81 -11.26
CA THR A 144 -3.71 -12.67 -11.45
C THR A 144 -3.25 -12.57 -12.90
N VAL A 145 -2.07 -12.04 -13.13
CA VAL A 145 -1.44 -12.02 -14.46
C VAL A 145 -0.52 -13.21 -14.61
N THR A 146 -0.65 -13.93 -15.73
CA THR A 146 0.19 -15.10 -16.01
C THR A 146 0.91 -14.95 -17.35
N GLN A 147 2.17 -15.36 -17.39
CA GLN A 147 2.99 -15.49 -18.59
C GLN A 147 3.84 -16.76 -18.46
N GLY A 148 3.50 -17.79 -19.19
CA GLY A 148 4.16 -19.09 -19.02
C GLY A 148 4.11 -19.58 -17.58
N ALA A 149 5.27 -19.78 -16.95
CA ALA A 149 5.39 -20.18 -15.54
C ALA A 149 5.31 -18.99 -14.55
N HIS A 150 5.43 -17.76 -15.03
CA HIS A 150 5.46 -16.57 -14.19
C HIS A 150 4.04 -16.10 -13.85
N LYS A 151 3.84 -15.76 -12.57
CA LYS A 151 2.56 -15.25 -12.06
C LYS A 151 2.81 -14.01 -11.25
N GLN A 152 2.00 -12.99 -11.47
CA GLN A 152 1.97 -11.76 -10.68
C GLN A 152 0.54 -11.49 -10.22
N LEU A 153 0.38 -11.05 -8.97
CA LEU A 153 -0.91 -10.58 -8.46
C LEU A 153 -0.93 -9.05 -8.51
N LEU A 154 -1.90 -8.49 -9.24
CA LEU A 154 -2.21 -7.08 -9.22
C LEU A 154 -3.32 -6.82 -8.21
N MET A 155 -3.14 -5.79 -7.38
CA MET A 155 -4.14 -5.32 -6.44
C MET A 155 -4.44 -3.86 -6.77
N LEU A 156 -5.60 -3.61 -7.39
CA LEU A 156 -6.02 -2.31 -7.88
C LEU A 156 -7.12 -1.74 -6.99
N SER A 157 -7.11 -0.45 -6.79
CA SER A 157 -8.12 0.29 -6.00
C SER A 157 -8.35 1.67 -6.61
N PRO A 158 -9.42 2.40 -6.21
CA PRO A 158 -9.64 3.78 -6.67
C PRO A 158 -8.45 4.71 -6.42
N GLU A 159 -7.69 4.48 -5.34
CA GLU A 159 -6.51 5.25 -4.98
C GLU A 159 -5.27 4.83 -5.80
N ARG A 160 -5.27 3.59 -6.29
CA ARG A 160 -4.20 3.00 -7.11
C ARG A 160 -4.78 2.22 -8.29
N PRO A 161 -5.34 2.93 -9.29
CA PRO A 161 -6.04 2.30 -10.41
C PRO A 161 -5.13 1.69 -11.47
N GLU A 162 -3.81 1.95 -11.41
CA GLU A 162 -2.84 1.48 -12.39
C GLU A 162 -1.73 0.66 -11.72
N GLN A 163 -1.32 -0.42 -12.40
CA GLN A 163 -0.18 -1.22 -11.97
C GLN A 163 0.58 -1.82 -13.17
N ALA A 164 1.92 -1.79 -13.10
CA ALA A 164 2.78 -2.38 -14.10
C ALA A 164 2.73 -3.91 -14.06
N LEU A 165 2.73 -4.52 -15.24
CA LEU A 165 2.84 -5.97 -15.41
C LEU A 165 4.33 -6.33 -15.44
N PHE A 166 4.73 -7.30 -14.61
CA PHE A 166 6.10 -7.83 -14.54
C PHE A 166 7.17 -6.73 -14.51
N PRO A 167 7.12 -5.79 -13.54
CA PRO A 167 8.12 -4.72 -13.44
C PRO A 167 9.50 -5.32 -13.20
N SER A 168 10.53 -4.68 -13.71
CA SER A 168 11.92 -5.05 -13.38
C SER A 168 12.19 -4.81 -11.90
N GLY A 169 13.11 -5.56 -11.29
CA GLY A 169 13.48 -5.35 -9.89
C GLY A 169 13.89 -3.90 -9.59
N TRP A 170 14.56 -3.23 -10.56
CA TRP A 170 14.93 -1.83 -10.43
C TRP A 170 13.74 -0.86 -10.42
N GLN A 171 12.73 -1.10 -11.24
CA GLN A 171 11.49 -0.32 -11.20
C GLN A 171 10.81 -0.46 -9.85
N VAL A 172 10.72 -1.70 -9.34
CA VAL A 172 10.18 -1.96 -8.00
C VAL A 172 10.97 -1.19 -6.92
N VAL A 173 12.31 -1.22 -6.98
CA VAL A 173 13.13 -0.44 -6.04
C VAL A 173 12.80 1.04 -6.10
N MET A 174 12.67 1.64 -7.29
CA MET A 174 12.37 3.07 -7.45
C MET A 174 10.97 3.43 -6.95
N ASP A 175 9.97 2.62 -7.27
CA ASP A 175 8.58 2.84 -6.80
C ASP A 175 8.49 2.79 -5.28
N TYR A 176 9.12 1.78 -4.67
CA TYR A 176 9.14 1.63 -3.21
C TYR A 176 10.04 2.65 -2.51
N LEU A 177 11.10 3.13 -3.17
CA LEU A 177 11.93 4.22 -2.66
C LEU A 177 11.10 5.51 -2.54
N GLN A 178 10.34 5.86 -3.57
CA GLN A 178 9.42 7.00 -3.49
C GLN A 178 8.39 6.82 -2.39
N LEU A 179 7.82 5.62 -2.26
CA LEU A 179 6.85 5.31 -1.23
C LEU A 179 7.46 5.46 0.18
N GLY A 180 8.70 5.00 0.40
CA GLY A 180 9.42 5.16 1.66
C GLY A 180 9.71 6.61 2.01
N ILE A 181 10.11 7.43 1.04
CA ILE A 181 10.30 8.88 1.23
C ILE A 181 8.97 9.53 1.63
N LEU A 182 7.90 9.28 0.87
CA LEU A 182 6.57 9.84 1.15
C LEU A 182 6.05 9.40 2.51
N HIS A 183 6.25 8.14 2.89
CA HIS A 183 5.85 7.61 4.18
C HIS A 183 6.43 8.42 5.35
N ILE A 184 7.72 8.77 5.29
CA ILE A 184 8.34 9.64 6.30
C ILE A 184 7.82 11.07 6.23
N LEU A 185 7.69 11.64 5.04
CA LEU A 185 7.29 13.04 4.87
C LEU A 185 5.82 13.30 5.24
N THR A 186 4.95 12.30 5.08
CA THR A 186 3.51 12.42 5.39
C THR A 186 3.13 11.82 6.75
N GLY A 187 4.01 11.00 7.36
CA GLY A 187 3.78 10.35 8.64
C GLY A 187 4.05 11.29 9.81
N TRP A 188 2.99 11.91 10.38
CA TRP A 188 3.12 12.84 11.52
C TRP A 188 3.82 12.20 12.73
N ASP A 189 3.59 10.91 12.99
CA ASP A 189 4.28 10.16 14.05
C ASP A 189 5.78 10.13 13.83
N HIS A 190 6.22 9.85 12.59
CA HIS A 190 7.62 9.81 12.21
C HIS A 190 8.27 11.18 12.31
N LEU A 191 7.59 12.23 11.84
CA LEU A 191 8.09 13.60 11.90
C LEU A 191 8.28 14.06 13.35
N LEU A 192 7.30 13.79 14.21
CA LEU A 192 7.36 14.17 15.62
C LEU A 192 8.40 13.33 16.39
N PHE A 193 8.46 12.02 16.14
CA PHE A 193 9.46 11.13 16.72
C PHE A 193 10.88 11.59 16.33
N LEU A 194 11.11 11.88 15.05
CA LEU A 194 12.36 12.36 14.53
C LEU A 194 12.76 13.72 15.15
N ALA A 195 11.80 14.64 15.30
CA ALA A 195 12.04 15.90 15.99
C ALA A 195 12.54 15.67 17.43
N VAL A 196 11.90 14.76 18.19
CA VAL A 196 12.35 14.39 19.55
C VAL A 196 13.76 13.81 19.54
N VAL A 197 14.05 12.90 18.61
CA VAL A 197 15.39 12.32 18.47
C VAL A 197 16.44 13.40 18.20
N LEU A 198 16.16 14.38 17.36
CA LEU A 198 17.06 15.50 17.05
C LEU A 198 17.22 16.47 18.23
N LEU A 199 16.15 16.74 18.99
CA LEU A 199 16.21 17.54 20.21
C LEU A 199 17.14 16.94 21.27
N GLY A 200 17.36 15.63 21.26
CA GLY A 200 18.36 14.98 22.11
C GLY A 200 19.80 15.46 21.87
N GLY A 201 20.06 16.08 20.73
CA GLY A 201 21.36 16.65 20.36
C GLY A 201 22.37 15.58 19.97
N GLY A 202 23.54 16.04 19.56
CA GLY A 202 24.65 15.18 19.15
C GLY A 202 25.34 15.71 17.89
N THR A 203 26.40 15.06 17.48
CA THR A 203 27.09 15.33 16.21
C THR A 203 26.27 14.73 15.06
N TRP A 204 26.47 15.22 13.83
CA TRP A 204 25.80 14.67 12.64
C TRP A 204 26.03 13.16 12.48
N ARG A 205 27.19 12.66 12.85
CA ARG A 205 27.46 11.21 12.85
C ARG A 205 26.56 10.46 13.83
N HIS A 206 26.32 11.00 15.03
CA HIS A 206 25.40 10.39 15.99
C HIS A 206 23.96 10.37 15.46
N ILE A 207 23.55 11.45 14.81
CA ILE A 207 22.21 11.52 14.18
C ILE A 207 22.08 10.42 13.12
N LEU A 208 23.04 10.30 12.20
CA LEU A 208 23.01 9.26 11.17
C LEU A 208 22.92 7.85 11.79
N PHE A 209 23.69 7.53 12.81
CA PHE A 209 23.59 6.23 13.49
C PHE A 209 22.22 5.99 14.12
N LEU A 210 21.56 7.02 14.67
CA LEU A 210 20.22 6.91 15.21
C LEU A 210 19.17 6.68 14.10
N LEU A 211 19.30 7.37 12.95
CA LEU A 211 18.44 7.17 11.80
C LEU A 211 18.57 5.74 11.25
N SER A 212 19.82 5.28 11.05
CA SER A 212 20.07 3.90 10.58
C SER A 212 19.60 2.84 11.59
N ALA A 213 19.71 3.10 12.90
CA ALA A 213 19.13 2.22 13.91
C ALA A 213 17.60 2.15 13.82
N PHE A 214 16.95 3.29 13.56
CA PHE A 214 15.52 3.32 13.30
C PHE A 214 15.16 2.54 12.04
N THR A 215 15.80 2.82 10.90
CA THR A 215 15.56 2.10 9.64
C THR A 215 15.78 0.60 9.80
N ALA A 216 16.81 0.16 10.53
CA ALA A 216 17.07 -1.25 10.79
C ALA A 216 15.93 -1.91 11.60
N GLY A 217 15.45 -1.28 12.69
CA GLY A 217 14.33 -1.78 13.48
C GLY A 217 13.04 -1.87 12.65
N HIS A 218 12.75 -0.82 11.89
CA HIS A 218 11.62 -0.75 10.98
C HIS A 218 11.68 -1.86 9.92
N ALA A 219 12.85 -2.08 9.31
CA ALA A 219 13.06 -3.12 8.30
C ALA A 219 12.84 -4.54 8.86
N VAL A 220 13.28 -4.81 10.09
CA VAL A 220 13.09 -6.13 10.74
C VAL A 220 11.61 -6.47 10.89
N THR A 221 10.81 -5.57 11.44
CA THR A 221 9.37 -5.82 11.64
C THR A 221 8.57 -5.76 10.36
N LEU A 222 8.96 -4.91 9.41
CA LEU A 222 8.37 -4.92 8.08
C LEU A 222 8.62 -6.24 7.35
N ALA A 223 9.85 -6.76 7.39
CA ALA A 223 10.19 -8.06 6.82
C ALA A 223 9.41 -9.20 7.51
N TRP A 224 9.30 -9.17 8.83
CA TRP A 224 8.51 -10.14 9.58
C TRP A 224 7.02 -10.10 9.22
N GLY A 225 6.45 -8.90 9.13
CA GLY A 225 5.06 -8.73 8.70
C GLY A 225 4.77 -9.32 7.32
N LEU A 226 5.70 -9.17 6.37
CA LEU A 226 5.57 -9.75 5.02
C LEU A 226 5.62 -11.29 4.98
N LEU A 227 6.06 -11.94 6.05
CA LEU A 227 5.99 -13.39 6.21
C LEU A 227 4.59 -13.88 6.65
N GLY A 228 3.64 -12.98 6.85
CA GLY A 228 2.22 -13.30 6.95
C GLY A 228 1.66 -13.46 8.37
N HIS A 229 2.36 -13.02 9.42
CA HIS A 229 1.85 -13.15 10.79
C HIS A 229 2.04 -11.86 11.58
N ILE A 230 1.00 -11.02 11.61
CA ILE A 230 0.92 -9.90 12.56
C ILE A 230 -0.18 -10.23 13.56
N PRO A 231 0.17 -10.71 14.77
CA PRO A 231 -0.80 -11.16 15.77
C PRO A 231 -1.46 -10.01 16.54
N PHE A 232 -1.17 -8.75 16.17
CA PHE A 232 -1.64 -7.58 16.90
C PHE A 232 -2.72 -6.82 16.12
N SER A 233 -3.72 -6.30 16.82
CA SER A 233 -4.70 -5.41 16.20
C SER A 233 -4.04 -4.07 15.83
N VAL A 234 -4.49 -3.48 14.72
CA VAL A 234 -3.98 -2.20 14.21
C VAL A 234 -4.06 -1.11 15.29
N GLN A 235 -5.15 -1.05 16.05
CA GLN A 235 -5.37 -0.09 17.13
C GLN A 235 -4.25 -0.12 18.19
N TRP A 236 -3.86 -1.29 18.68
CA TRP A 236 -2.78 -1.42 19.67
C TRP A 236 -1.41 -1.03 19.10
N VAL A 237 -1.17 -1.34 17.82
CA VAL A 237 0.07 -0.95 17.14
C VAL A 237 0.15 0.57 17.01
N GLU A 238 -0.89 1.22 16.53
CA GLU A 238 -0.94 2.68 16.38
C GLU A 238 -0.79 3.42 17.73
N ALA A 239 -1.49 2.96 18.77
CA ALA A 239 -1.33 3.52 20.11
C ALA A 239 0.11 3.35 20.64
N SER A 240 0.73 2.20 20.39
CA SER A 240 2.13 1.91 20.76
C SER A 240 3.11 2.82 20.03
N ILE A 241 2.87 3.12 18.75
CA ILE A 241 3.67 4.08 17.97
C ILE A 241 3.63 5.46 18.63
N ALA A 242 2.45 5.96 18.97
CA ALA A 242 2.33 7.25 19.65
C ALA A 242 2.99 7.24 21.05
N ALA A 243 2.89 6.14 21.79
CA ALA A 243 3.55 5.97 23.10
C ALA A 243 5.09 6.02 22.98
N THR A 244 5.71 5.59 21.86
CA THR A 244 7.17 5.71 21.67
C THR A 244 7.65 7.16 21.69
N ILE A 245 6.82 8.09 21.18
CA ILE A 245 7.13 9.53 21.21
C ILE A 245 7.17 10.02 22.67
N VAL A 246 6.19 9.62 23.48
CA VAL A 246 6.10 9.95 24.91
C VAL A 246 7.32 9.39 25.65
N ILE A 247 7.69 8.14 25.40
CA ILE A 247 8.83 7.49 26.04
C ILE A 247 10.13 8.25 25.72
N MET A 248 10.39 8.52 24.44
CA MET A 248 11.63 9.20 24.02
C MET A 248 11.68 10.64 24.54
N ALA A 249 10.58 11.38 24.46
CA ALA A 249 10.50 12.75 24.98
C ALA A 249 10.64 12.79 26.52
N GLY A 250 10.01 11.85 27.22
CA GLY A 250 10.12 11.71 28.68
C GLY A 250 11.54 11.36 29.15
N MET A 251 12.22 10.48 28.42
CA MET A 251 13.63 10.16 28.70
C MET A 251 14.51 11.40 28.53
N ASP A 252 14.35 12.16 27.45
CA ASP A 252 15.12 13.39 27.21
C ASP A 252 14.81 14.46 28.27
N ALA A 253 13.55 14.61 28.70
CA ALA A 253 13.19 15.52 29.78
C ALA A 253 13.83 15.14 31.14
N GLY A 254 13.81 13.85 31.50
CA GLY A 254 14.38 13.34 32.74
C GLY A 254 15.90 13.47 32.80
N LEU A 255 16.58 13.28 31.67
CA LEU A 255 18.05 13.45 31.58
C LEU A 255 18.49 14.91 31.65
N GLN A 256 17.72 15.82 31.03
CA GLN A 256 17.99 17.26 31.14
C GLN A 256 17.84 17.76 32.57
N GLY A 257 16.83 17.33 33.30
CA GLY A 257 16.65 17.68 34.71
C GLY A 257 17.82 17.24 35.60
N ARG A 258 18.57 16.20 35.18
CA ARG A 258 19.72 15.65 35.88
C ARG A 258 21.10 16.10 35.32
N GLN A 259 21.10 16.96 34.30
CA GLN A 259 22.31 17.38 33.57
C GLN A 259 23.15 16.18 33.04
N LYS A 260 22.48 15.06 32.71
CA LYS A 260 23.13 13.85 32.23
C LYS A 260 22.78 13.63 30.75
N THR A 261 23.70 13.00 30.03
CA THR A 261 23.49 12.54 28.66
C THR A 261 23.39 11.01 28.65
N MET A 262 22.49 10.47 27.83
CA MET A 262 22.42 9.03 27.65
C MET A 262 23.63 8.56 26.81
N PRO A 263 24.28 7.44 27.19
CA PRO A 263 25.25 6.79 26.31
C PRO A 263 24.65 6.47 24.94
N MET A 264 25.45 6.73 23.90
CA MET A 264 24.97 6.57 22.49
C MET A 264 24.38 5.20 22.20
N LEU A 265 25.03 4.14 22.69
CA LEU A 265 24.56 2.77 22.48
C LEU A 265 23.14 2.56 23.04
N TRP A 266 22.87 3.02 24.25
CA TRP A 266 21.54 2.90 24.86
C TRP A 266 20.47 3.70 24.10
N ARG A 267 20.87 4.87 23.60
CA ARG A 267 19.97 5.68 22.77
C ARG A 267 19.64 4.98 21.45
N MET A 268 20.62 4.36 20.79
CA MET A 268 20.40 3.54 19.59
C MET A 268 19.48 2.35 19.87
N VAL A 269 19.67 1.64 20.99
CA VAL A 269 18.83 0.51 21.40
C VAL A 269 17.38 0.97 21.62
N CYS A 270 17.18 2.11 22.29
CA CYS A 270 15.83 2.68 22.48
C CYS A 270 15.17 3.06 21.13
N VAL A 271 15.91 3.76 20.27
CA VAL A 271 15.40 4.14 18.93
C VAL A 271 15.08 2.91 18.09
N PHE A 272 15.95 1.90 18.09
CA PHE A 272 15.70 0.62 17.42
C PHE A 272 14.44 -0.07 17.96
N GLY A 273 14.29 -0.15 19.30
CA GLY A 273 13.11 -0.74 19.94
C GLY A 273 11.81 0.00 19.58
N CYS A 274 11.83 1.33 19.55
CA CYS A 274 10.70 2.13 19.08
C CYS A 274 10.39 1.85 17.60
N ALA A 275 11.42 1.74 16.76
CA ALA A 275 11.28 1.49 15.34
C ALA A 275 10.66 0.12 15.00
N LEU A 276 10.84 -0.90 15.86
CA LEU A 276 10.16 -2.18 15.72
C LEU A 276 8.63 -2.01 15.74
N LEU A 277 8.10 -1.12 16.57
CA LEU A 277 6.67 -0.84 16.64
C LEU A 277 6.19 -0.06 15.40
N HIS A 278 6.97 0.93 14.94
CA HIS A 278 6.65 1.70 13.75
C HIS A 278 6.58 0.81 12.49
N GLY A 279 7.47 -0.17 12.34
CA GLY A 279 7.45 -1.09 11.20
C GLY A 279 6.26 -2.05 11.19
N LEU A 280 5.71 -2.41 12.37
CA LEU A 280 4.49 -3.23 12.46
C LEU A 280 3.26 -2.50 11.89
N GLY A 281 3.14 -1.19 12.12
CA GLY A 281 2.04 -0.39 11.61
C GLY A 281 1.98 -0.39 10.08
N LEU A 282 3.13 -0.24 9.42
CA LEU A 282 3.19 -0.27 7.97
C LEU A 282 3.01 -1.68 7.39
N ALA A 283 3.51 -2.71 8.06
CA ALA A 283 3.44 -4.09 7.58
C ALA A 283 1.98 -4.54 7.37
N SER A 284 1.05 -4.14 8.25
CA SER A 284 -0.38 -4.41 8.09
C SER A 284 -0.97 -3.76 6.83
N SER A 285 -0.61 -2.51 6.56
CA SER A 285 -1.07 -1.76 5.38
C SER A 285 -0.49 -2.32 4.07
N LEU A 286 0.80 -2.70 4.06
CA LEU A 286 1.44 -3.31 2.88
C LEU A 286 0.89 -4.70 2.55
N LEU A 287 0.52 -5.50 3.56
CA LEU A 287 -0.14 -6.79 3.34
C LEU A 287 -1.51 -6.63 2.68
N SER A 288 -2.26 -5.59 3.04
CA SER A 288 -3.56 -5.32 2.42
C SER A 288 -3.46 -4.89 0.95
N ILE A 289 -2.33 -4.28 0.55
CA ILE A 289 -2.07 -3.85 -0.83
C ILE A 289 -1.65 -5.03 -1.72
N GLY A 290 -1.21 -6.16 -1.13
CA GLY A 290 -0.78 -7.36 -1.86
C GLY A 290 0.58 -7.17 -2.55
N LEU A 291 1.65 -7.55 -1.85
CA LEU A 291 3.01 -7.54 -2.43
C LEU A 291 3.21 -8.79 -3.27
N ASP A 292 3.69 -8.61 -4.50
CA ASP A 292 4.13 -9.71 -5.34
C ASP A 292 5.27 -10.50 -4.63
N PRO A 293 5.08 -11.80 -4.37
CA PRO A 293 6.10 -12.63 -3.73
C PRO A 293 7.46 -12.60 -4.43
N ALA A 294 7.47 -12.48 -5.76
CA ALA A 294 8.69 -12.44 -6.57
C ALA A 294 9.54 -11.17 -6.32
N HIS A 295 8.92 -10.08 -5.91
CA HIS A 295 9.57 -8.77 -5.76
C HIS A 295 9.71 -8.29 -4.31
N ARG A 296 9.39 -9.13 -3.32
CA ARG A 296 9.42 -8.75 -1.89
C ARG A 296 10.75 -8.15 -1.43
N LEU A 297 11.87 -8.75 -1.85
CA LEU A 297 13.19 -8.24 -1.48
C LEU A 297 13.49 -6.87 -2.09
N TRP A 298 13.14 -6.67 -3.35
CA TRP A 298 13.30 -5.39 -4.04
C TRP A 298 12.43 -4.29 -3.44
N SER A 299 11.20 -4.65 -3.06
CA SER A 299 10.26 -3.75 -2.37
C SER A 299 10.80 -3.34 -1.01
N LEU A 300 11.28 -4.30 -0.21
CA LEU A 300 11.90 -4.02 1.11
C LEU A 300 13.12 -3.14 0.98
N LEU A 301 14.01 -3.45 0.03
CA LEU A 301 15.23 -2.67 -0.20
C LEU A 301 14.89 -1.23 -0.59
N GLY A 302 14.04 -1.05 -1.60
CA GLY A 302 13.62 0.26 -2.08
C GLY A 302 12.95 1.08 -0.97
N PHE A 303 12.00 0.47 -0.27
CA PHE A 303 11.27 1.15 0.80
C PHE A 303 12.18 1.62 1.94
N ASN A 304 13.03 0.73 2.48
CA ASN A 304 13.93 1.10 3.57
C ASN A 304 14.99 2.13 3.17
N LEU A 305 15.48 2.06 1.92
CA LEU A 305 16.35 3.11 1.38
C LEU A 305 15.61 4.45 1.28
N GLY A 306 14.34 4.42 0.87
CA GLY A 306 13.47 5.61 0.84
C GLY A 306 13.23 6.20 2.22
N VAL A 307 12.96 5.36 3.22
CA VAL A 307 12.84 5.76 4.64
C VAL A 307 14.11 6.47 5.11
N GLU A 308 15.29 5.88 4.90
CA GLU A 308 16.58 6.46 5.28
C GLU A 308 16.80 7.83 4.62
N LEU A 309 16.56 7.93 3.31
CA LEU A 309 16.69 9.20 2.57
C LEU A 309 15.69 10.26 3.05
N GLY A 310 14.44 9.86 3.28
CA GLY A 310 13.40 10.74 3.82
C GLY A 310 13.77 11.27 5.20
N GLN A 311 14.26 10.42 6.10
CA GLN A 311 14.74 10.81 7.42
C GLN A 311 15.94 11.76 7.34
N CYS A 312 16.92 11.46 6.48
CA CYS A 312 18.08 12.35 6.29
C CYS A 312 17.63 13.73 5.79
N PHE A 313 16.70 13.79 4.85
CA PHE A 313 16.14 15.04 4.36
C PHE A 313 15.45 15.85 5.47
N VAL A 314 14.58 15.22 6.25
CA VAL A 314 13.88 15.85 7.37
C VAL A 314 14.87 16.30 8.45
N ALA A 315 15.84 15.45 8.82
CA ALA A 315 16.86 15.77 9.81
C ALA A 315 17.71 16.97 9.38
N MET A 316 18.06 17.06 8.10
CA MET A 316 18.78 18.21 7.55
C MET A 316 17.91 19.47 7.59
N ALA A 317 16.65 19.40 7.16
CA ALA A 317 15.72 20.52 7.18
C ALA A 317 15.51 21.04 8.63
N TRP A 318 15.25 20.16 9.58
CA TRP A 318 15.12 20.51 11.00
C TRP A 318 16.38 21.10 11.60
N SER A 319 17.57 20.56 11.23
CA SER A 319 18.86 21.08 11.70
C SER A 319 19.13 22.49 11.18
N VAL A 320 18.83 22.75 9.89
CA VAL A 320 18.94 24.08 9.28
C VAL A 320 17.96 25.05 9.93
N LEU A 321 16.70 24.66 10.10
CA LEU A 321 15.69 25.48 10.74
C LEU A 321 16.05 25.79 12.19
N GLY A 322 16.49 24.79 12.95
CA GLY A 322 16.95 24.94 14.31
C GLY A 322 18.16 25.89 14.40
N TRP A 323 19.11 25.78 13.49
CA TRP A 323 20.25 26.70 13.41
C TRP A 323 19.78 28.14 13.11
N LEU A 324 18.91 28.35 12.15
CA LEU A 324 18.39 29.68 11.81
C LEU A 324 17.62 30.35 12.95
N LEU A 325 16.78 29.60 13.66
CA LEU A 325 15.93 30.13 14.71
C LEU A 325 16.64 30.28 16.06
N VAL A 326 17.54 29.35 16.37
CA VAL A 326 18.05 29.18 17.74
C VAL A 326 19.50 29.64 17.90
N SER A 327 20.29 29.66 16.80
CA SER A 327 21.73 30.03 16.87
C SER A 327 21.99 31.41 17.42
N ARG A 328 21.08 32.35 17.25
CA ARG A 328 21.21 33.75 17.72
C ARG A 328 20.64 33.98 19.11
N LEU A 329 20.04 32.98 19.74
CA LEU A 329 19.46 33.06 21.06
C LEU A 329 20.54 32.84 22.12
N ASN A 330 20.36 33.43 23.30
CA ASN A 330 21.24 33.15 24.42
C ASN A 330 21.06 31.72 24.96
N PRO A 331 22.04 31.12 25.67
CA PRO A 331 21.97 29.71 26.11
C PRO A 331 20.76 29.37 26.98
N LEU A 332 20.29 30.28 27.80
CA LEU A 332 19.09 30.08 28.64
C LEU A 332 17.83 29.98 27.79
N THR A 333 17.70 30.82 26.79
CA THR A 333 16.55 30.78 25.86
C THR A 333 16.58 29.54 24.99
N GLN A 334 17.77 29.09 24.53
CA GLN A 334 17.92 27.83 23.81
C GLN A 334 17.43 26.65 24.65
N THR A 335 17.84 26.59 25.93
CA THR A 335 17.41 25.52 26.84
C THR A 335 15.90 25.55 27.07
N ARG A 336 15.30 26.72 27.29
CA ARG A 336 13.86 26.88 27.45
C ARG A 336 13.10 26.49 26.19
N PHE A 337 13.58 26.89 25.03
CA PHE A 337 12.98 26.49 23.74
C PHE A 337 12.98 24.97 23.56
N ARG A 338 14.12 24.32 23.85
CA ARG A 338 14.22 22.86 23.80
C ARG A 338 13.25 22.18 24.77
N GLN A 339 13.15 22.67 26.01
CA GLN A 339 12.19 22.17 27.01
C GLN A 339 10.74 22.33 26.57
N LEU A 340 10.41 23.47 25.93
CA LEU A 340 9.11 23.71 25.36
C LEU A 340 8.77 22.69 24.26
N CYS A 341 9.70 22.47 23.33
CA CYS A 341 9.50 21.49 22.25
C CYS A 341 9.31 20.06 22.80
N ILE A 342 10.07 19.66 23.80
CA ILE A 342 9.91 18.36 24.47
C ILE A 342 8.53 18.29 25.17
N GLY A 343 8.12 19.36 25.86
CA GLY A 343 6.82 19.45 26.50
C GLY A 343 5.67 19.32 25.52
N VAL A 344 5.75 20.00 24.36
CA VAL A 344 4.77 19.87 23.28
C VAL A 344 4.74 18.44 22.75
N ALA A 345 5.88 17.81 22.52
CA ALA A 345 5.95 16.43 22.03
C ALA A 345 5.32 15.43 23.02
N LEU A 346 5.52 15.63 24.33
CA LEU A 346 4.88 14.83 25.37
C LEU A 346 3.36 14.97 25.34
N ILE A 347 2.85 16.20 25.25
CA ILE A 347 1.40 16.47 25.24
C ILE A 347 0.76 15.86 23.98
N VAL A 348 1.34 16.11 22.82
CA VAL A 348 0.81 15.60 21.55
C VAL A 348 0.90 14.07 21.49
N GLY A 349 2.03 13.48 21.88
CA GLY A 349 2.20 12.03 21.92
C GLY A 349 1.22 11.36 22.89
N MET A 350 0.97 11.97 24.06
CA MET A 350 -0.01 11.47 25.01
C MET A 350 -1.45 11.58 24.47
N ALA A 351 -1.80 12.70 23.86
CA ALA A 351 -3.12 12.90 23.24
C ALA A 351 -3.37 11.84 22.15
N TRP A 352 -2.41 11.62 21.25
CA TRP A 352 -2.53 10.59 20.20
C TRP A 352 -2.58 9.17 20.75
N THR A 353 -1.83 8.89 21.84
CA THR A 353 -1.89 7.57 22.49
C THR A 353 -3.30 7.31 23.05
N LEU A 354 -3.89 8.30 23.72
CA LEU A 354 -5.24 8.16 24.27
C LEU A 354 -6.31 8.08 23.18
N GLU A 355 -6.23 8.93 22.16
CA GLU A 355 -7.16 8.93 21.01
C GLU A 355 -7.22 7.58 20.31
N ARG A 356 -6.08 6.91 20.16
CA ARG A 356 -5.99 5.61 19.48
C ARG A 356 -6.34 4.41 20.37
N LEU A 357 -6.41 4.62 21.69
CA LEU A 357 -6.86 3.58 22.65
C LEU A 357 -8.38 3.61 22.88
N LEU A 358 -9.02 4.75 22.68
CA LEU A 358 -10.47 4.95 22.85
C LEU A 358 -11.22 4.65 21.55
#